data_baef73a0fc11031a87c9358fac11fac1
#
_entry.id   baef73a0fc11031a87c9358fac11fac1
#
_cell.length_a   1.000
_cell.length_b   1.000
_cell.length_c   1.000
_cell.angle_alpha   90.00
_cell.angle_beta   90.00
_cell.angle_gamma   90.00
#
_symmetry.space_group_name_H-M   'P 1'
#
loop_
_entity.id
_entity.type
_entity.pdbx_description
1 polymer ?
#
loop_
_entity_poly.entity_id
_entity_poly.type
_entity_poly.pdbx_seq_one_letter_code
_entity_poly.pdbx_strand_id
1 'polypeptide(L)'
;MWNNRDTGLLRELMAPDATGTFEGGRTMVGPDDFIEFQKAFLGAVPDLKVELLKSISEGDDVCVHWRGSGLHSGAGLGCAPSGKQIEFQGVTWLTVKNGQIVAGQDFWNLGGLMQHLAE
;
A
#
# COMPACT_ATOMS: atom_id res chain seq x y z
N MET A 1 4.35 -6.58 -5.93
CA MET A 1 4.92 -5.24 -5.68
C MET A 1 5.45 -5.10 -4.25
N TRP A 2 4.62 -5.32 -3.24
CA TRP A 2 5.08 -5.14 -1.86
C TRP A 2 6.09 -6.19 -1.40
N ASN A 3 5.90 -7.45 -1.79
CA ASN A 3 6.77 -8.53 -1.33
C ASN A 3 8.08 -8.61 -2.12
N ASN A 4 8.05 -8.44 -3.44
CA ASN A 4 9.28 -8.52 -4.24
C ASN A 4 10.04 -7.20 -4.31
N ARG A 5 9.37 -6.06 -4.07
CA ARG A 5 9.98 -4.73 -3.97
C ARG A 5 10.72 -4.28 -5.22
N ASP A 6 10.26 -4.74 -6.38
CA ASP A 6 10.85 -4.40 -7.67
C ASP A 6 10.25 -3.10 -8.19
N THR A 7 10.99 -2.00 -8.02
CA THR A 7 10.53 -0.67 -8.47
C THR A 7 10.51 -0.54 -9.99
N GLY A 8 11.34 -1.29 -10.71
CA GLY A 8 11.32 -1.32 -12.17
C GLY A 8 10.01 -1.92 -12.69
N LEU A 9 9.58 -3.03 -12.09
CA LEU A 9 8.30 -3.65 -12.43
C LEU A 9 7.13 -2.72 -12.12
N LEU A 10 7.19 -2.00 -11.01
CA LEU A 10 6.15 -1.04 -10.65
C LEU A 10 6.02 0.07 -11.69
N ARG A 11 7.15 0.61 -12.18
CA ARG A 11 7.15 1.63 -13.23
C ARG A 11 6.58 1.11 -14.54
N GLU A 12 6.77 -0.17 -14.82
CA GLU A 12 6.23 -0.81 -16.03
C GLU A 12 4.72 -1.03 -15.92
N LEU A 13 4.23 -1.43 -14.75
CA LEU A 13 2.82 -1.78 -14.53
C LEU A 13 1.93 -0.58 -14.21
N MET A 14 2.49 0.56 -13.84
CA MET A 14 1.73 1.75 -13.46
C MET A 14 1.89 2.86 -14.50
N ALA A 15 0.77 3.44 -14.95
CA ALA A 15 0.81 4.58 -15.85
C ALA A 15 1.52 5.77 -15.20
N PRO A 16 2.26 6.61 -15.97
CA PRO A 16 3.00 7.74 -15.39
C PRO A 16 2.12 8.75 -14.66
N ASP A 17 0.86 8.88 -15.06
CA ASP A 17 -0.12 9.80 -14.46
C ASP A 17 -1.17 9.08 -13.62
N ALA A 18 -0.92 7.82 -13.24
CA ALA A 18 -1.83 7.06 -12.41
C ALA A 18 -2.08 7.77 -11.07
N THR A 19 -3.33 7.75 -10.61
CA THR A 19 -3.70 8.36 -9.33
C THR A 19 -3.93 7.27 -8.28
N GLY A 20 -3.48 7.54 -7.07
CA GLY A 20 -3.73 6.65 -5.94
C GLY A 20 -4.25 7.45 -4.76
N THR A 21 -5.30 6.95 -4.13
CA THR A 21 -5.87 7.57 -2.94
C THR A 21 -6.10 6.54 -1.86
N PHE A 22 -6.06 6.97 -0.61
CA PHE A 22 -6.51 6.15 0.50
C PHE A 22 -7.25 7.01 1.50
N GLU A 23 -8.19 6.40 2.20
CA GLU A 23 -9.07 7.11 3.12
C GLU A 23 -8.25 7.85 4.18
N GLY A 24 -8.51 9.16 4.33
CA GLY A 24 -7.77 10.00 5.28
C GLY A 24 -6.36 10.39 4.82
N GLY A 25 -5.94 9.97 3.62
CA GLY A 25 -4.63 10.24 3.08
C GLY A 25 -4.65 11.23 1.92
N ARG A 26 -3.45 11.53 1.42
CA ARG A 26 -3.28 12.41 0.26
C ARG A 26 -3.40 11.61 -1.04
N THR A 27 -3.69 12.31 -2.13
CA THR A 27 -3.64 11.72 -3.46
C THR A 27 -2.18 11.59 -3.91
N MET A 28 -1.82 10.41 -4.41
CA MET A 28 -0.52 10.14 -5.01
C MET A 28 -0.67 10.15 -6.52
N VAL A 29 0.33 10.66 -7.24
CA VAL A 29 0.33 10.69 -8.70
C VAL A 29 1.61 10.02 -9.21
N GLY A 30 1.43 8.99 -10.03
CA GLY A 30 2.51 8.28 -10.70
C GLY A 30 3.26 7.31 -9.81
N PRO A 31 4.14 6.51 -10.42
CA PRO A 31 4.89 5.49 -9.68
C PRO A 31 5.87 6.07 -8.66
N ASP A 32 6.40 7.27 -8.89
CA ASP A 32 7.36 7.87 -7.96
C ASP A 32 6.75 8.16 -6.60
N ASP A 33 5.53 8.72 -6.57
CA ASP A 33 4.83 8.98 -5.31
C ASP A 33 4.53 7.69 -4.56
N PHE A 34 4.12 6.64 -5.30
CA PHE A 34 3.87 5.33 -4.69
C PHE A 34 5.16 4.72 -4.14
N ILE A 35 6.27 4.82 -4.87
CA ILE A 35 7.56 4.30 -4.42
C ILE A 35 8.01 5.01 -3.14
N GLU A 36 7.81 6.33 -3.05
CA GLU A 36 8.12 7.08 -1.83
C GLU A 36 7.28 6.59 -0.64
N PHE A 37 5.98 6.38 -0.84
CA PHE A 37 5.11 5.84 0.19
C PHE A 37 5.54 4.44 0.60
N GLN A 38 5.85 3.57 -0.37
CA GLN A 38 6.32 2.21 -0.12
C GLN A 38 7.62 2.21 0.70
N LYS A 39 8.56 3.06 0.35
CA LYS A 39 9.83 3.18 1.08
C LYS A 39 9.62 3.61 2.52
N ALA A 40 8.75 4.60 2.74
CA ALA A 40 8.44 5.07 4.09
C ALA A 40 7.83 3.96 4.94
N PHE A 41 6.87 3.23 4.38
CA PHE A 41 6.20 2.14 5.09
C PHE A 41 7.16 0.99 5.38
N LEU A 42 7.96 0.60 4.39
CA LEU A 42 8.96 -0.46 4.56
C LEU A 42 10.11 -0.04 5.49
N GLY A 43 10.38 1.27 5.59
CA GLY A 43 11.31 1.78 6.59
C GLY A 43 10.80 1.56 8.02
N ALA A 44 9.50 1.69 8.22
CA ALA A 44 8.87 1.47 9.53
C ALA A 44 8.68 -0.02 9.84
N VAL A 45 8.33 -0.82 8.82
CA VAL A 45 8.05 -2.25 8.96
C VAL A 45 8.90 -3.00 7.92
N PRO A 46 10.20 -3.21 8.20
CA PRO A 46 11.12 -3.79 7.20
C PRO A 46 10.78 -5.21 6.77
N ASP A 47 10.12 -5.97 7.64
CA ASP A 47 9.70 -7.34 7.35
C ASP A 47 8.24 -7.43 6.88
N LEU A 48 7.67 -6.32 6.42
CA LEU A 48 6.28 -6.29 5.96
C LEU A 48 6.01 -7.37 4.92
N LYS A 49 4.94 -8.12 5.16
CA LYS A 49 4.45 -9.16 4.25
C LYS A 49 2.99 -8.86 3.93
N VAL A 50 2.67 -8.86 2.65
CA VAL A 50 1.30 -8.63 2.17
C VAL A 50 0.78 -9.92 1.54
N GLU A 51 -0.38 -10.37 1.98
CA GLU A 51 -1.05 -11.57 1.54
C GLU A 51 -2.33 -11.20 0.80
N LEU A 52 -2.51 -11.72 -0.41
CA LEU A 52 -3.74 -11.51 -1.16
C LEU A 52 -4.75 -12.59 -0.74
N LEU A 53 -5.86 -12.15 -0.18
CA LEU A 53 -6.89 -13.04 0.35
C LEU A 53 -7.96 -13.36 -0.68
N LYS A 54 -8.37 -12.36 -1.48
CA LYS A 54 -9.40 -12.52 -2.50
C LYS A 54 -9.29 -11.40 -3.52
N SER A 55 -9.64 -11.69 -4.76
CA SER A 55 -9.76 -10.68 -5.81
C SER A 55 -11.03 -10.88 -6.60
N ILE A 56 -11.63 -9.77 -7.01
CA ILE A 56 -12.84 -9.75 -7.84
C ILE A 56 -12.58 -8.74 -8.95
N SER A 57 -12.95 -9.07 -10.18
CA SER A 57 -12.79 -8.15 -11.30
C SER A 57 -14.07 -8.01 -12.09
N GLU A 58 -14.30 -6.81 -12.62
CA GLU A 58 -15.42 -6.51 -13.51
C GLU A 58 -14.95 -5.41 -14.48
N GLY A 59 -14.94 -5.71 -15.79
CA GLY A 59 -14.44 -4.79 -16.79
C GLY A 59 -12.97 -4.44 -16.52
N ASP A 60 -12.68 -3.15 -16.42
CA ASP A 60 -11.34 -2.64 -16.13
C ASP A 60 -11.05 -2.54 -14.64
N ASP A 61 -12.02 -2.84 -13.78
CA ASP A 61 -11.89 -2.69 -12.33
C ASP A 61 -11.53 -4.01 -11.65
N VAL A 62 -10.60 -3.93 -10.72
CA VAL A 62 -10.16 -5.07 -9.91
C VAL A 62 -10.14 -4.65 -8.44
N CYS A 63 -10.85 -5.40 -7.60
CA CYS A 63 -10.82 -5.23 -6.15
C CYS A 63 -10.03 -6.36 -5.51
N VAL A 64 -9.09 -6.01 -4.65
CA VAL A 64 -8.22 -6.98 -3.98
C VAL A 64 -8.36 -6.80 -2.47
N HIS A 65 -8.78 -7.85 -1.78
CA HIS A 65 -8.77 -7.91 -0.32
C HIS A 65 -7.42 -8.49 0.12
N TRP A 66 -6.70 -7.76 0.95
CA TRP A 66 -5.34 -8.13 1.37
C TRP A 66 -5.17 -8.00 2.88
N ARG A 67 -4.12 -8.64 3.39
CA ARG A 67 -3.70 -8.54 4.78
C ARG A 67 -2.20 -8.25 4.82
N GLY A 68 -1.83 -7.25 5.61
CA GLY A 68 -0.43 -6.92 5.87
C GLY A 68 -0.04 -7.27 7.29
N SER A 69 1.20 -7.70 7.49
CA SER A 69 1.73 -8.02 8.80
C SER A 69 3.22 -7.74 8.87
N GLY A 70 3.71 -7.47 10.06
CA GLY A 70 5.13 -7.23 10.29
C GLY A 70 5.39 -6.63 11.65
N LEU A 71 6.67 -6.37 11.94
CA LEU A 71 7.13 -5.77 13.19
C LEU A 71 7.45 -4.29 12.96
N HIS A 72 6.82 -3.40 13.73
CA HIS A 72 7.11 -1.96 13.68
C HIS A 72 8.42 -1.69 14.39
N SER A 73 9.53 -1.92 13.70
CA SER A 73 10.88 -1.84 14.25
C SER A 73 11.71 -0.67 13.71
N GLY A 74 11.16 0.08 12.73
CA GLY A 74 11.86 1.20 12.12
C GLY A 74 11.05 2.49 12.17
N ALA A 75 11.65 3.59 11.70
CA ALA A 75 10.97 4.86 11.55
C ALA A 75 10.43 4.99 10.10
N GLY A 76 9.42 5.81 9.88
CA GLY A 76 8.90 6.05 8.52
C GLY A 76 7.41 6.34 8.49
N LEU A 77 6.68 6.04 9.57
CA LEU A 77 5.25 6.33 9.68
C LEU A 77 4.97 7.59 10.51
N GLY A 78 5.98 8.44 10.73
CA GLY A 78 5.81 9.67 11.48
C GLY A 78 5.85 9.49 13.00
N CYS A 79 6.21 8.31 13.48
CA CYS A 79 6.36 8.02 14.90
C CYS A 79 7.60 7.16 15.16
N ALA A 80 8.05 7.12 16.39
CA ALA A 80 9.18 6.28 16.80
C ALA A 80 8.80 4.80 16.69
N PRO A 81 9.79 3.90 16.46
CA PRO A 81 9.53 2.47 16.44
C PRO A 81 8.89 1.99 17.74
N SER A 82 7.76 1.28 17.63
CA SER A 82 7.02 0.81 18.80
C SER A 82 7.45 -0.59 19.24
N GLY A 83 8.12 -1.34 18.37
CA GLY A 83 8.45 -2.74 18.63
C GLY A 83 7.25 -3.68 18.63
N LYS A 84 6.09 -3.20 18.17
CA LYS A 84 4.86 -3.99 18.16
C LYS A 84 4.74 -4.80 16.87
N GLN A 85 4.27 -6.05 17.03
CA GLN A 85 3.81 -6.84 15.89
C GLN A 85 2.48 -6.27 15.44
N ILE A 86 2.37 -5.96 14.16
CA ILE A 86 1.15 -5.40 13.59
C ILE A 86 0.54 -6.32 12.55
N GLU A 87 -0.78 -6.28 12.46
CA GLU A 87 -1.55 -6.94 11.43
C GLU A 87 -2.72 -6.04 11.05
N PHE A 88 -2.94 -5.86 9.75
CA PHE A 88 -4.01 -4.99 9.26
C PHE A 88 -4.52 -5.53 7.93
N GLN A 89 -5.76 -5.21 7.63
CA GLN A 89 -6.42 -5.64 6.39
C GLN A 89 -6.96 -4.44 5.66
N GLY A 90 -7.12 -4.60 4.35
CA GLY A 90 -7.72 -3.58 3.53
C GLY A 90 -8.20 -4.12 2.20
N VAL A 91 -8.81 -3.23 1.44
CA VAL A 91 -9.25 -3.48 0.08
C VAL A 91 -8.64 -2.40 -0.81
N THR A 92 -8.04 -2.83 -1.90
CA THR A 92 -7.55 -1.92 -2.93
C THR A 92 -8.40 -2.09 -4.17
N TRP A 93 -8.96 -0.99 -4.66
CA TRP A 93 -9.71 -0.94 -5.89
C TRP A 93 -8.81 -0.36 -6.98
N LEU A 94 -8.45 -1.18 -7.97
CA LEU A 94 -7.59 -0.78 -9.07
C LEU A 94 -8.40 -0.62 -10.35
N THR A 95 -8.09 0.40 -11.12
CA THR A 95 -8.55 0.53 -12.51
C THR A 95 -7.36 0.28 -13.43
N VAL A 96 -7.50 -0.68 -14.34
CA VAL A 96 -6.44 -1.13 -15.25
C VAL A 96 -6.88 -0.87 -16.68
N LYS A 97 -6.02 -0.21 -17.47
CA LYS A 97 -6.25 0.02 -18.91
C LYS A 97 -4.97 -0.24 -19.67
N ASN A 98 -5.09 -0.95 -20.80
CA ASN A 98 -3.94 -1.26 -21.67
C ASN A 98 -2.79 -1.93 -20.93
N GLY A 99 -3.12 -2.80 -19.96
CA GLY A 99 -2.12 -3.52 -19.18
C GLY A 99 -1.45 -2.70 -18.09
N GLN A 100 -1.92 -1.47 -17.83
CA GLN A 100 -1.33 -0.60 -16.81
C GLN A 100 -2.36 -0.14 -15.78
N ILE A 101 -1.94 0.01 -14.54
CA ILE A 101 -2.75 0.60 -13.48
C ILE A 101 -2.84 2.11 -13.73
N VAL A 102 -4.05 2.62 -13.89
CA VAL A 102 -4.28 4.06 -14.12
C VAL A 102 -4.88 4.74 -12.90
N ALA A 103 -5.48 3.99 -11.97
CA ALA A 103 -6.02 4.53 -10.73
C ALA A 103 -6.06 3.45 -9.66
N GLY A 104 -5.93 3.85 -8.41
CA GLY A 104 -6.06 2.96 -7.27
C GLY A 104 -6.69 3.70 -6.10
N GLN A 105 -7.53 2.99 -5.34
CA GLN A 105 -8.12 3.50 -4.10
C GLN A 105 -7.93 2.45 -3.02
N ASP A 106 -7.31 2.84 -1.92
CA ASP A 106 -7.10 1.97 -0.78
C ASP A 106 -8.10 2.29 0.33
N PHE A 107 -8.72 1.25 0.85
CA PHE A 107 -9.67 1.33 1.95
C PHE A 107 -9.15 0.47 3.10
N TRP A 108 -8.51 1.13 4.09
CA TRP A 108 -8.02 0.47 5.28
C TRP A 108 -7.90 1.48 6.42
N ASN A 109 -7.86 0.97 7.65
CA ASN A 109 -7.92 1.83 8.83
C ASN A 109 -6.52 2.27 9.27
N LEU A 110 -5.95 3.24 8.55
CA LEU A 110 -4.65 3.81 8.92
C LEU A 110 -4.71 4.49 10.28
N GLY A 111 -5.79 5.22 10.56
CA GLY A 111 -5.95 5.89 11.86
C GLY A 111 -5.92 4.93 13.03
N GLY A 112 -6.59 3.78 12.91
CA GLY A 112 -6.57 2.74 13.93
C GLY A 112 -5.19 2.13 14.11
N LEU A 113 -4.45 1.90 13.01
CA LEU A 113 -3.08 1.43 13.08
C LEU A 113 -2.20 2.43 13.83
N MET A 114 -2.26 3.70 13.47
CA MET A 114 -1.45 4.74 14.12
C MET A 114 -1.78 4.87 15.60
N GLN A 115 -3.06 4.76 15.97
CA GLN A 115 -3.46 4.76 17.37
C GLN A 115 -2.88 3.58 18.13
N HIS A 116 -2.91 2.39 17.55
CA HIS A 116 -2.31 1.19 18.12
C HIS A 116 -0.81 1.36 18.37
N LEU A 117 -0.10 1.95 17.40
CA LEU A 117 1.33 2.18 17.51
C LEU A 117 1.69 3.21 18.59
N ALA A 118 0.76 4.12 18.88
CA ALA A 118 0.96 5.16 19.90
C ALA A 118 0.70 4.68 21.33
N GLU A 119 0.10 3.53 21.51
CA GLU A 119 -0.25 2.97 22.83
C GLU A 119 0.97 2.54 23.65
#